data_90f85f0113a7d6678f8d3961d70e5976
#
_entry.id   90f85f0113a7d6678f8d3961d70e5976
#
_cell.length_a   1.000
_cell.length_b   1.000
_cell.length_c   1.000
_cell.angle_alpha   90.00
_cell.angle_beta   90.00
_cell.angle_gamma   90.00
#
_symmetry.space_group_name_H-M   'P 1'
#
loop_
_entity.id
_entity.type
_entity.pdbx_description
1 polymer ?
#
loop_
_entity_poly.entity_id
_entity_poly.type
_entity_poly.pdbx_seq_one_letter_code
_entity_poly.pdbx_strand_id
1 'polypeptide(L)'
;MFLIKNKINIYLYFFFLLFILVFIKFSTAIVLADNYIVKNIKIKEQYDINFNKDEVINKGFKKGFKTLIFRIVESKDKNLFKNVPSNKINSLIDNFSITNEKFVDNNYEVDFEVKFDKKKLLSFINLRRFKAYKKKKPLNLSQINNLNNSVRLKIRELCI
;
A
#
# COMPACT_ATOMS: atom_id res chain seq x y z
N MET A 1 38.68 17.26 44.38
CA MET A 1 37.22 17.38 44.18
C MET A 1 36.79 17.87 42.78
N PHE A 2 37.62 18.56 42.03
CA PHE A 2 37.33 19.09 40.67
C PHE A 2 37.32 18.02 39.55
N LEU A 3 38.12 16.96 39.64
CA LEU A 3 38.24 15.93 38.59
C LEU A 3 37.07 14.97 38.50
N ILE A 4 36.30 14.79 39.57
CA ILE A 4 35.13 13.88 39.61
C ILE A 4 33.91 14.53 38.90
N LYS A 5 33.76 15.84 39.02
CA LYS A 5 32.64 16.60 38.43
C LYS A 5 32.69 16.59 36.89
N ASN A 6 33.90 16.61 36.30
CA ASN A 6 34.04 16.52 34.82
C ASN A 6 33.73 15.13 34.26
N LYS A 7 34.02 14.05 34.98
CA LYS A 7 33.73 12.67 34.51
C LYS A 7 32.21 12.40 34.49
N ILE A 8 31.50 12.88 35.51
CA ILE A 8 30.00 12.71 35.56
C ILE A 8 29.34 13.44 34.38
N ASN A 9 29.80 14.63 34.01
CA ASN A 9 29.26 15.35 32.85
C ASN A 9 29.50 14.59 31.53
N ILE A 10 30.67 13.95 31.34
CA ILE A 10 30.98 13.19 30.12
C ILE A 10 30.05 11.98 29.99
N TYR A 11 29.78 11.24 31.08
CA TYR A 11 28.84 10.11 31.06
C TYR A 11 27.40 10.56 30.79
N LEU A 12 27.00 11.71 31.31
CA LEU A 12 25.68 12.29 31.07
C LEU A 12 25.48 12.68 29.61
N TYR A 13 26.50 13.29 28.97
CA TYR A 13 26.49 13.60 27.53
C TYR A 13 26.43 12.34 26.67
N PHE A 14 27.18 11.29 27.03
CA PHE A 14 27.18 10.03 26.31
C PHE A 14 25.82 9.31 26.40
N PHE A 15 25.22 9.34 27.59
CA PHE A 15 23.88 8.78 27.80
C PHE A 15 22.80 9.54 27.00
N PHE A 16 22.89 10.88 26.96
CA PHE A 16 21.97 11.72 26.19
C PHE A 16 22.12 11.50 24.69
N LEU A 17 23.34 11.34 24.20
CA LEU A 17 23.63 11.02 22.79
C LEU A 17 23.06 9.64 22.40
N LEU A 18 23.23 8.64 23.25
CA LEU A 18 22.70 7.29 23.04
C LEU A 18 21.16 7.30 23.04
N PHE A 19 20.54 8.09 23.90
CA PHE A 19 19.10 8.28 23.96
C PHE A 19 18.55 8.90 22.66
N ILE A 20 19.22 9.93 22.13
CA ILE A 20 18.86 10.55 20.85
C ILE A 20 18.98 9.53 19.69
N LEU A 21 20.03 8.71 19.64
CA LEU A 21 20.22 7.68 18.62
C LEU A 21 19.10 6.62 18.64
N VAL A 22 18.64 6.22 19.82
CA VAL A 22 17.51 5.29 19.97
C VAL A 22 16.21 5.93 19.48
N PHE A 23 15.95 7.21 19.79
CA PHE A 23 14.76 7.92 19.31
C PHE A 23 14.71 8.08 17.80
N ILE A 24 15.85 8.33 17.14
CA ILE A 24 15.92 8.45 15.67
C ILE A 24 15.54 7.12 15.01
N LYS A 25 15.93 5.98 15.57
CA LYS A 25 15.56 4.65 15.05
C LYS A 25 14.06 4.36 15.18
N PHE A 26 13.40 4.85 16.22
CA PHE A 26 11.97 4.66 16.43
C PHE A 26 11.10 5.46 15.45
N SER A 27 11.56 6.64 15.02
CA SER A 27 10.78 7.55 14.15
C SER A 27 10.66 7.04 12.71
N THR A 28 11.53 6.18 12.22
CA THR A 28 11.53 5.70 10.82
C THR A 28 10.59 4.53 10.56
N ALA A 29 10.14 3.83 11.60
CA ALA A 29 9.29 2.64 11.44
C ALA A 29 7.81 2.98 11.10
N ILE A 30 7.35 4.18 11.39
CA ILE A 30 5.93 4.58 11.25
C ILE A 30 5.58 4.98 9.81
N VAL A 31 6.54 5.46 9.02
CA VAL A 31 6.30 6.01 7.67
C VAL A 31 6.02 4.93 6.62
N LEU A 32 6.44 3.69 6.82
CA LEU A 32 6.29 2.60 5.83
C LEU A 32 4.90 1.93 5.81
N ALA A 33 4.08 2.13 6.83
CA ALA A 33 2.76 1.48 6.94
C ALA A 33 1.67 2.14 6.05
N ASP A 34 1.80 3.43 5.72
CA ASP A 34 0.76 4.23 5.07
C ASP A 34 0.73 4.08 3.53
N ASN A 35 1.73 3.46 2.93
CA ASN A 35 1.86 3.37 1.46
C ASN A 35 0.77 2.52 0.78
N TYR A 36 0.07 1.68 1.52
CA TYR A 36 -0.98 0.77 1.02
C TYR A 36 -2.38 1.21 1.44
N ILE A 37 -2.51 2.42 1.98
CA ILE A 37 -3.77 3.05 2.31
C ILE A 37 -4.09 4.12 1.26
N VAL A 38 -5.34 4.13 0.81
CA VAL A 38 -5.89 5.18 -0.07
C VAL A 38 -7.02 5.85 0.66
N LYS A 39 -6.84 7.14 0.95
CA LYS A 39 -7.80 7.98 1.68
C LYS A 39 -8.57 8.88 0.70
N ASN A 40 -9.66 9.46 1.17
CA ASN A 40 -10.46 10.45 0.46
C ASN A 40 -10.99 9.97 -0.90
N ILE A 41 -11.42 8.71 -0.97
CA ILE A 41 -12.03 8.13 -2.18
C ILE A 41 -13.49 8.55 -2.20
N LYS A 42 -13.80 9.60 -2.95
CA LYS A 42 -15.16 10.14 -3.06
C LYS A 42 -15.96 9.40 -4.12
N ILE A 43 -17.15 8.92 -3.74
CA ILE A 43 -18.14 8.35 -4.64
C ILE A 43 -19.43 9.15 -4.47
N LYS A 44 -20.08 9.43 -5.58
CA LYS A 44 -21.42 10.03 -5.65
C LYS A 44 -22.27 9.20 -6.60
N GLU A 45 -23.41 8.75 -6.13
CA GLU A 45 -24.38 7.96 -6.90
C GLU A 45 -25.78 8.51 -6.70
N GLN A 46 -26.63 8.35 -7.70
CA GLN A 46 -28.04 8.71 -7.58
C GLN A 46 -28.71 7.75 -6.59
N TYR A 47 -29.47 8.33 -5.67
CA TYR A 47 -30.27 7.57 -4.70
C TYR A 47 -31.70 7.42 -5.25
N ASP A 48 -31.96 6.29 -5.87
CA ASP A 48 -33.25 5.92 -6.45
C ASP A 48 -33.67 4.51 -6.02
N ILE A 49 -34.79 3.99 -6.59
CA ILE A 49 -35.33 2.67 -6.26
C ILE A 49 -34.36 1.52 -6.57
N ASN A 50 -33.39 1.73 -7.46
CA ASN A 50 -32.37 0.74 -7.83
C ASN A 50 -31.07 0.92 -7.08
N PHE A 51 -31.01 1.85 -6.08
CA PHE A 51 -29.79 2.12 -5.33
C PHE A 51 -29.30 0.86 -4.60
N ASN A 52 -28.03 0.55 -4.81
CA ASN A 52 -27.37 -0.58 -4.17
C ASN A 52 -26.06 -0.13 -3.50
N LYS A 53 -26.06 -0.16 -2.18
CA LYS A 53 -24.89 0.26 -1.37
C LYS A 53 -23.66 -0.60 -1.66
N ASP A 54 -23.83 -1.90 -1.92
CA ASP A 54 -22.71 -2.80 -2.22
C ASP A 54 -22.02 -2.45 -3.55
N GLU A 55 -22.79 -1.98 -4.53
CA GLU A 55 -22.24 -1.48 -5.78
C GLU A 55 -21.42 -0.22 -5.55
N VAL A 56 -21.87 0.70 -4.70
CA VAL A 56 -21.13 1.91 -4.34
C VAL A 56 -19.82 1.56 -3.64
N ILE A 57 -19.86 0.61 -2.70
CA ILE A 57 -18.65 0.10 -2.01
C ILE A 57 -17.68 -0.49 -3.04
N ASN A 58 -18.17 -1.34 -3.96
CA ASN A 58 -17.34 -1.93 -5.01
C ASN A 58 -16.75 -0.86 -5.97
N LYS A 59 -17.47 0.22 -6.26
CA LYS A 59 -16.95 1.37 -7.02
C LYS A 59 -15.82 2.07 -6.23
N GLY A 60 -16.00 2.25 -4.91
CA GLY A 60 -14.97 2.77 -3.99
C GLY A 60 -13.70 1.92 -4.03
N PHE A 61 -13.83 0.60 -3.92
CA PHE A 61 -12.72 -0.33 -3.98
C PHE A 61 -11.96 -0.29 -5.31
N LYS A 62 -12.69 -0.28 -6.43
CA LYS A 62 -12.09 -0.13 -7.77
C LYS A 62 -11.33 1.17 -7.92
N LYS A 63 -11.89 2.29 -7.44
CA LYS A 63 -11.25 3.62 -7.49
C LYS A 63 -10.01 3.65 -6.60
N GLY A 64 -10.10 3.11 -5.37
CA GLY A 64 -8.95 2.96 -4.46
C GLY A 64 -7.85 2.10 -5.05
N PHE A 65 -8.18 0.93 -5.59
CA PHE A 65 -7.23 0.05 -6.25
C PHE A 65 -6.53 0.75 -7.43
N LYS A 66 -7.29 1.41 -8.31
CA LYS A 66 -6.73 2.17 -9.42
C LYS A 66 -5.75 3.24 -8.94
N THR A 67 -6.13 4.03 -7.95
CA THR A 67 -5.28 5.08 -7.36
C THR A 67 -3.98 4.48 -6.79
N LEU A 68 -4.09 3.37 -6.04
CA LEU A 68 -2.92 2.71 -5.47
C LEU A 68 -1.98 2.17 -6.55
N ILE A 69 -2.50 1.46 -7.55
CA ILE A 69 -1.71 0.93 -8.68
C ILE A 69 -0.98 2.07 -9.41
N PHE A 70 -1.64 3.20 -9.65
CA PHE A 70 -1.01 4.36 -10.31
C PHE A 70 0.15 4.94 -9.50
N ARG A 71 0.13 4.80 -8.17
CA ARG A 71 1.16 5.27 -7.25
C ARG A 71 2.37 4.33 -7.15
N ILE A 72 2.12 3.00 -7.13
CA ILE A 72 3.17 2.01 -6.81
C ILE A 72 3.69 1.23 -8.01
N VAL A 73 3.01 1.27 -9.16
CA VAL A 73 3.40 0.51 -10.37
C VAL A 73 3.99 1.44 -11.42
N GLU A 74 5.09 1.01 -12.04
CA GLU A 74 5.73 1.75 -13.14
C GLU A 74 4.77 1.98 -14.32
N SER A 75 4.91 3.11 -14.99
CA SER A 75 3.99 3.54 -16.07
C SER A 75 3.84 2.52 -17.19
N LYS A 76 4.92 1.79 -17.56
CA LYS A 76 4.90 0.74 -18.58
C LYS A 76 3.99 -0.45 -18.24
N ASP A 77 3.76 -0.72 -16.94
CA ASP A 77 3.02 -1.87 -16.46
C ASP A 77 1.57 -1.54 -16.04
N LYS A 78 1.21 -0.24 -15.94
CA LYS A 78 -0.13 0.18 -15.48
C LYS A 78 -1.27 -0.44 -16.29
N ASN A 79 -1.07 -0.61 -17.59
CA ASN A 79 -2.07 -1.21 -18.48
C ASN A 79 -2.41 -2.66 -18.12
N LEU A 80 -1.50 -3.38 -17.47
CA LEU A 80 -1.74 -4.74 -16.99
C LEU A 80 -2.86 -4.80 -15.94
N PHE A 81 -3.16 -3.70 -15.26
CA PHE A 81 -4.08 -3.63 -14.13
C PHE A 81 -5.39 -2.91 -14.44
N LYS A 82 -5.63 -2.47 -15.68
CA LYS A 82 -6.87 -1.77 -16.05
C LYS A 82 -8.13 -2.60 -15.83
N ASN A 83 -8.07 -3.89 -16.19
CA ASN A 83 -9.22 -4.80 -16.16
C ASN A 83 -9.02 -5.90 -15.11
N VAL A 84 -8.99 -5.49 -13.83
CA VAL A 84 -8.99 -6.43 -12.71
C VAL A 84 -10.44 -6.59 -12.22
N PRO A 85 -10.96 -7.82 -12.15
CA PRO A 85 -12.33 -8.05 -11.71
C PRO A 85 -12.52 -7.69 -10.23
N SER A 86 -13.73 -7.28 -9.85
CA SER A 86 -14.05 -6.78 -8.50
C SER A 86 -13.73 -7.79 -7.41
N ASN A 87 -14.11 -9.07 -7.61
CA ASN A 87 -13.83 -10.12 -6.65
C ASN A 87 -12.34 -10.26 -6.33
N LYS A 88 -11.47 -10.06 -7.35
CA LYS A 88 -10.02 -10.06 -7.14
C LYS A 88 -9.57 -8.83 -6.36
N ILE A 89 -10.09 -7.64 -6.68
CA ILE A 89 -9.77 -6.42 -5.93
C ILE A 89 -10.18 -6.59 -4.45
N ASN A 90 -11.39 -7.07 -4.20
CA ASN A 90 -11.90 -7.29 -2.85
C ASN A 90 -11.01 -8.24 -2.04
N SER A 91 -10.48 -9.30 -2.68
CA SER A 91 -9.55 -10.23 -2.02
C SER A 91 -8.19 -9.62 -1.61
N LEU A 92 -7.85 -8.44 -2.15
CA LEU A 92 -6.61 -7.71 -1.83
C LEU A 92 -6.80 -6.68 -0.72
N ILE A 93 -8.04 -6.42 -0.31
CA ILE A 93 -8.35 -5.45 0.74
C ILE A 93 -8.17 -6.11 2.11
N ASP A 94 -7.50 -5.41 3.02
CA ASP A 94 -7.35 -5.77 4.43
C ASP A 94 -8.56 -5.28 5.23
N ASN A 95 -8.82 -3.98 5.14
CA ASN A 95 -10.01 -3.36 5.72
C ASN A 95 -10.38 -2.07 4.96
N PHE A 96 -11.55 -1.52 5.25
CA PHE A 96 -11.98 -0.22 4.77
C PHE A 96 -12.84 0.49 5.82
N SER A 97 -12.91 1.80 5.71
CA SER A 97 -13.82 2.62 6.52
C SER A 97 -14.57 3.63 5.65
N ILE A 98 -15.77 3.95 6.08
CA ILE A 98 -16.59 5.04 5.55
C ILE A 98 -16.37 6.22 6.49
N THR A 99 -15.81 7.32 5.98
CA THR A 99 -15.43 8.47 6.79
C THR A 99 -16.43 9.63 6.71
N ASN A 100 -17.22 9.67 5.65
CA ASN A 100 -18.23 10.67 5.45
C ASN A 100 -19.36 10.06 4.59
N GLU A 101 -20.56 10.03 5.12
CA GLU A 101 -21.74 9.46 4.43
C GLU A 101 -22.88 10.47 4.55
N LYS A 102 -23.49 10.85 3.43
CA LYS A 102 -24.58 11.81 3.41
C LYS A 102 -25.50 11.60 2.21
N PHE A 103 -26.74 12.06 2.38
CA PHE A 103 -27.74 12.12 1.34
C PHE A 103 -28.04 13.60 1.04
N VAL A 104 -27.79 14.02 -0.19
CA VAL A 104 -27.97 15.42 -0.61
C VAL A 104 -28.57 15.44 -2.02
N ASP A 105 -29.70 16.13 -2.20
CA ASP A 105 -30.34 16.33 -3.50
C ASP A 105 -30.52 15.03 -4.30
N ASN A 106 -31.12 14.02 -3.70
CA ASN A 106 -31.32 12.69 -4.28
C ASN A 106 -30.01 11.98 -4.67
N ASN A 107 -28.86 12.40 -4.11
CA ASN A 107 -27.61 11.71 -4.29
C ASN A 107 -27.12 11.14 -2.95
N TYR A 108 -26.55 9.96 -3.03
CA TYR A 108 -25.77 9.37 -1.97
C TYR A 108 -24.30 9.72 -2.20
N GLU A 109 -23.70 10.44 -1.27
CA GLU A 109 -22.29 10.82 -1.30
C GLU A 109 -21.56 10.16 -0.16
N VAL A 110 -20.40 9.59 -0.45
CA VAL A 110 -19.62 8.84 0.53
C VAL A 110 -18.13 8.97 0.27
N ASP A 111 -17.35 9.11 1.34
CA ASP A 111 -15.91 9.08 1.34
C ASP A 111 -15.42 7.76 1.94
N PHE A 112 -14.49 7.10 1.25
CA PHE A 112 -13.85 5.87 1.71
C PHE A 112 -12.37 6.09 2.04
N GLU A 113 -11.92 5.33 3.03
CA GLU A 113 -10.52 4.98 3.20
C GLU A 113 -10.40 3.47 3.03
N VAL A 114 -9.49 3.02 2.15
CA VAL A 114 -9.29 1.60 1.84
C VAL A 114 -7.85 1.23 2.11
N LYS A 115 -7.65 0.24 2.97
CA LYS A 115 -6.36 -0.35 3.28
C LYS A 115 -6.22 -1.68 2.56
N PHE A 116 -5.14 -1.82 1.80
CA PHE A 116 -4.82 -3.04 1.06
C PHE A 116 -3.81 -3.90 1.83
N ASP A 117 -4.01 -5.22 1.80
CA ASP A 117 -3.04 -6.19 2.31
C ASP A 117 -1.77 -6.13 1.46
N LYS A 118 -0.69 -5.63 2.05
CA LYS A 118 0.61 -5.44 1.40
C LYS A 118 1.11 -6.73 0.75
N LYS A 119 1.05 -7.85 1.47
CA LYS A 119 1.60 -9.14 1.00
C LYS A 119 0.80 -9.67 -0.20
N LYS A 120 -0.53 -9.70 -0.08
CA LYS A 120 -1.42 -10.14 -1.16
C LYS A 120 -1.30 -9.26 -2.40
N LEU A 121 -1.27 -7.94 -2.21
CA LEU A 121 -1.18 -6.97 -3.29
C LEU A 121 0.14 -7.12 -4.07
N LEU A 122 1.28 -7.15 -3.37
CA LEU A 122 2.59 -7.27 -4.01
C LEU A 122 2.75 -8.62 -4.73
N SER A 123 2.28 -9.71 -4.13
CA SER A 123 2.23 -11.03 -4.77
C SER A 123 1.40 -11.00 -6.05
N PHE A 124 0.23 -10.36 -6.02
CA PHE A 124 -0.64 -10.20 -7.18
C PHE A 124 0.02 -9.39 -8.30
N ILE A 125 0.66 -8.25 -7.96
CA ILE A 125 1.36 -7.39 -8.92
C ILE A 125 2.48 -8.18 -9.61
N ASN A 126 3.32 -8.85 -8.83
CA ASN A 126 4.46 -9.60 -9.34
C ASN A 126 4.04 -10.76 -10.26
N LEU A 127 3.02 -11.53 -9.84
CA LEU A 127 2.49 -12.63 -10.66
C LEU A 127 1.93 -12.14 -11.99
N ARG A 128 1.22 -11.00 -11.99
CA ARG A 128 0.62 -10.43 -13.20
C ARG A 128 1.67 -9.89 -14.16
N ARG A 129 2.70 -9.23 -13.64
CA ARG A 129 3.88 -8.81 -14.42
C ARG A 129 4.60 -10.01 -15.02
N PHE A 130 4.90 -11.02 -14.22
CA PHE A 130 5.55 -12.24 -14.69
C PHE A 130 4.79 -12.92 -15.84
N LYS A 131 3.48 -13.12 -15.70
CA LYS A 131 2.64 -13.69 -16.75
C LYS A 131 2.64 -12.86 -18.04
N ALA A 132 2.61 -11.53 -17.92
CA ALA A 132 2.64 -10.64 -19.08
C ALA A 132 3.98 -10.70 -19.82
N TYR A 133 5.11 -10.72 -19.09
CA TYR A 133 6.44 -10.84 -19.67
C TYR A 133 6.65 -12.20 -20.34
N LYS A 134 6.23 -13.30 -19.69
CA LYS A 134 6.29 -14.64 -20.27
C LYS A 134 5.50 -14.76 -21.58
N LYS A 135 4.36 -14.09 -21.69
CA LYS A 135 3.55 -14.08 -22.93
C LYS A 135 4.22 -13.30 -24.06
N LYS A 136 4.93 -12.21 -23.74
CA LYS A 136 5.59 -11.36 -24.75
C LYS A 136 6.89 -11.98 -25.31
N LYS A 137 7.57 -12.80 -24.53
CA LYS A 137 8.86 -13.40 -24.91
C LYS A 137 8.91 -14.79 -24.30
N PRO A 138 8.87 -15.88 -25.09
CA PRO A 138 9.10 -17.20 -24.55
C PRO A 138 10.52 -17.22 -23.95
N LEU A 139 10.58 -17.16 -22.63
CA LEU A 139 11.83 -17.14 -21.89
C LEU A 139 12.43 -18.54 -21.92
N ASN A 140 13.73 -18.64 -22.20
CA ASN A 140 14.47 -19.89 -21.98
C ASN A 140 14.59 -20.15 -20.44
N LEU A 141 14.93 -21.36 -20.06
CA LEU A 141 14.89 -21.82 -18.65
C LEU A 141 15.76 -20.95 -17.72
N SER A 142 16.92 -20.45 -18.20
CA SER A 142 17.82 -19.60 -17.43
C SER A 142 17.22 -18.21 -17.14
N GLN A 143 16.48 -17.64 -18.09
CA GLN A 143 15.79 -16.35 -17.90
C GLN A 143 14.62 -16.47 -16.94
N ILE A 144 13.91 -17.58 -16.93
CA ILE A 144 12.82 -17.87 -15.97
C ILE A 144 13.39 -17.96 -14.55
N ASN A 145 14.51 -18.65 -14.37
CA ASN A 145 15.15 -18.78 -13.06
C ASN A 145 15.66 -17.43 -12.51
N ASN A 146 16.27 -16.60 -13.36
CA ASN A 146 16.72 -15.27 -12.98
C ASN A 146 15.55 -14.34 -12.61
N LEU A 147 14.42 -14.41 -13.33
CA LEU A 147 13.21 -13.62 -13.00
C LEU A 147 12.59 -14.07 -11.67
N ASN A 148 12.50 -15.38 -11.43
CA ASN A 148 12.00 -15.93 -10.17
C ASN A 148 12.87 -15.51 -8.98
N ASN A 149 14.18 -15.52 -9.14
CA ASN A 149 15.11 -15.09 -8.09
C ASN A 149 14.99 -13.58 -7.81
N SER A 150 14.90 -12.74 -8.85
CA SER A 150 14.73 -11.29 -8.67
C SER A 150 13.39 -10.93 -8.02
N VAL A 151 12.32 -11.65 -8.34
CA VAL A 151 11.00 -11.47 -7.71
C VAL A 151 11.05 -11.90 -6.24
N ARG A 152 11.70 -13.03 -5.92
CA ARG A 152 11.88 -13.50 -4.54
C ARG A 152 12.72 -12.54 -3.69
N LEU A 153 13.80 -11.99 -4.25
CA LEU A 153 14.65 -11.00 -3.57
C LEU A 153 13.87 -9.72 -3.27
N LYS A 154 13.15 -9.16 -4.26
CA LYS A 154 12.31 -7.98 -4.03
C LYS A 154 11.20 -8.20 -3.00
N ILE A 155 10.61 -9.39 -2.95
CA ILE A 155 9.61 -9.71 -1.91
C ILE A 155 10.26 -9.75 -0.53
N ARG A 156 11.48 -10.28 -0.40
CA ARG A 156 12.24 -10.26 0.87
C ARG A 156 12.54 -8.85 1.35
N GLU A 157 13.07 -7.99 0.47
CA GLU A 157 13.39 -6.59 0.80
C GLU A 157 12.16 -5.77 1.23
N LEU A 158 10.96 -6.13 0.76
CA LEU A 158 9.71 -5.46 1.09
C LEU A 158 9.00 -6.05 2.33
N CYS A 159 9.50 -7.16 2.86
CA CYS A 159 8.94 -7.82 4.05
C CYS A 159 9.78 -7.60 5.33
N ILE A 160 10.89 -6.88 5.24
CA ILE A 160 11.70 -6.37 6.35
C ILE A 160 11.27 -4.93 6.61
#